data_56176aae409aa61dbce5e390766a1c0b
#
_entry.id   56176aae409aa61dbce5e390766a1c0b
#
_cell.length_a   1.000
_cell.length_b   1.000
_cell.length_c   1.000
_cell.angle_alpha   90.00
_cell.angle_beta   90.00
_cell.angle_gamma   90.00
#
_symmetry.space_group_name_H-M   'P 1'
#
loop_
_entity.id
_entity.type
_entity.pdbx_description
1 polymer ?
#
loop_
_entity_poly.entity_id
_entity_poly.type
_entity_poly.pdbx_seq_one_letter_code
_entity_poly.pdbx_strand_id
1 'polypeptide(L)'
;NEHGDTLLNIFNELPKYQHEDMVIMVASTSKISFAGAGVSCIVASENNIVDIKKRLTIQSISQDKMNQLRHLNFFKDVAGLKAHMKKQAVLLKPKFDCVIEHLNNELGGKGIASWIEPNGGYFISLDVMPGCAKRIGELCKDAGVVLTTIGATYPYGIDPQDTNIRIAP
;
A
#
# COMPACT_ATOMS: atom_id res chain seq x y z
N ASN A 1 7.38 -8.64 9.38
CA ASN A 1 8.76 -9.00 9.05
C ASN A 1 9.69 -8.43 10.13
N GLU A 2 10.48 -9.25 10.80
CA GLU A 2 11.50 -8.78 11.76
C GLU A 2 12.63 -8.01 11.05
N HIS A 3 12.72 -8.15 9.74
CA HIS A 3 13.71 -7.53 8.86
C HIS A 3 13.06 -6.69 7.74
N GLY A 4 11.85 -6.17 7.96
CA GLY A 4 11.20 -5.27 7.02
C GLY A 4 11.92 -3.92 6.94
N ASP A 5 11.78 -3.24 5.81
CA ASP A 5 12.31 -1.90 5.64
C ASP A 5 11.67 -0.93 6.63
N THR A 6 12.47 -0.06 7.20
CA THR A 6 12.00 1.02 8.08
C THR A 6 11.80 2.27 7.24
N LEU A 7 10.55 2.70 7.13
CA LEU A 7 10.22 3.94 6.44
C LEU A 7 10.51 5.15 7.34
N LEU A 8 11.01 6.22 6.73
CA LEU A 8 11.21 7.49 7.41
C LEU A 8 9.85 8.01 7.93
N ASN A 9 9.81 8.39 9.21
CA ASN A 9 8.64 9.09 9.74
C ASN A 9 8.72 10.57 9.36
N ILE A 10 7.98 10.94 8.33
CA ILE A 10 7.98 12.31 7.79
C ILE A 10 7.62 13.36 8.86
N PHE A 11 6.78 13.04 9.85
CA PHE A 11 6.43 13.97 10.92
C PHE A 11 7.60 14.31 11.84
N ASN A 12 8.63 13.47 11.94
CA ASN A 12 9.85 13.79 12.67
C ASN A 12 10.75 14.77 11.91
N GLU A 13 10.57 14.88 10.60
CA GLU A 13 11.35 15.77 9.75
C GLU A 13 10.71 17.15 9.58
N LEU A 14 9.37 17.25 9.61
CA LEU A 14 8.63 18.49 9.35
C LEU A 14 9.10 19.70 10.17
N PRO A 15 9.35 19.58 11.50
CA PRO A 15 9.79 20.72 12.29
C PRO A 15 11.09 21.34 11.81
N LYS A 16 11.97 20.56 11.17
CA LYS A 16 13.25 21.05 10.61
C LYS A 16 13.05 22.04 9.45
N TYR A 17 11.90 21.94 8.78
CA TYR A 17 11.59 22.73 7.59
C TYR A 17 10.50 23.77 7.82
N GLN A 18 9.89 23.82 9.01
CA GLN A 18 8.80 24.75 9.35
C GLN A 18 7.59 24.64 8.38
N HIS A 19 7.26 23.42 7.98
CA HIS A 19 6.20 23.15 7.00
C HIS A 19 5.19 22.11 7.52
N GLU A 20 4.84 22.20 8.82
CA GLU A 20 3.97 21.22 9.50
C GLU A 20 2.59 21.10 8.84
N ASP A 21 2.10 22.19 8.24
CA ASP A 21 0.79 22.23 7.55
C ASP A 21 0.81 21.59 6.14
N MET A 22 1.99 21.23 5.62
CA MET A 22 2.11 20.72 4.25
C MET A 22 1.85 19.21 4.15
N VAL A 23 1.76 18.49 5.28
CA VAL A 23 1.66 17.03 5.27
C VAL A 23 0.41 16.54 5.99
N ILE A 24 -0.33 15.69 5.30
CA ILE A 24 -1.44 14.92 5.86
C ILE A 24 -1.12 13.43 5.64
N MET A 25 -1.04 12.66 6.72
CA MET A 25 -0.86 11.22 6.65
C MET A 25 -2.19 10.52 6.89
N VAL A 26 -2.49 9.54 6.04
CA VAL A 26 -3.66 8.68 6.18
C VAL A 26 -3.19 7.25 6.39
N ALA A 27 -3.73 6.59 7.40
CA ALA A 27 -3.46 5.18 7.64
C ALA A 27 -4.77 4.39 7.73
N SER A 28 -4.74 3.11 7.35
CA SER A 28 -5.91 2.25 7.37
C SER A 28 -5.54 0.81 7.74
N THR A 29 -6.46 0.15 8.44
CA THR A 29 -6.35 -1.28 8.75
C THR A 29 -6.93 -2.19 7.67
N SER A 30 -7.37 -1.64 6.53
CA SER A 30 -8.11 -2.37 5.49
C SER A 30 -7.37 -3.60 4.94
N LYS A 31 -6.04 -3.61 4.99
CA LYS A 31 -5.21 -4.72 4.52
C LYS A 31 -4.74 -5.65 5.64
N ILE A 32 -4.97 -5.30 6.90
CA ILE A 32 -4.42 -6.02 8.06
C ILE A 32 -5.47 -6.48 9.07
N SER A 33 -6.74 -6.11 8.91
CA SER A 33 -7.82 -6.52 9.80
C SER A 33 -8.98 -7.19 9.05
N PHE A 34 -10.19 -6.72 9.27
CA PHE A 34 -11.40 -7.34 8.70
C PHE A 34 -11.71 -6.78 7.32
N ALA A 35 -11.95 -7.67 6.36
CA ALA A 35 -12.36 -7.27 5.02
C ALA A 35 -13.70 -6.48 5.08
N GLY A 36 -13.74 -5.34 4.41
CA GLY A 36 -14.91 -4.45 4.37
C GLY A 36 -15.21 -3.70 5.67
N ALA A 37 -14.44 -3.89 6.73
CA ALA A 37 -14.63 -3.26 8.03
C ALA A 37 -13.35 -2.60 8.56
N GLY A 38 -12.54 -2.04 7.70
CA GLY A 38 -11.32 -1.33 8.09
C GLY A 38 -11.61 -0.09 8.94
N VAL A 39 -10.65 0.27 9.79
CA VAL A 39 -10.60 1.55 10.51
C VAL A 39 -9.48 2.37 9.89
N SER A 40 -9.71 3.66 9.72
CA SER A 40 -8.70 4.60 9.22
C SER A 40 -8.48 5.75 10.18
N CYS A 41 -7.32 6.38 10.08
CA CYS A 41 -7.02 7.60 10.82
C CYS A 41 -6.32 8.61 9.92
N ILE A 42 -6.46 9.88 10.29
CA ILE A 42 -5.77 11.01 9.67
C ILE A 42 -4.88 11.63 10.74
N VAL A 43 -3.62 11.87 10.38
CA VAL A 43 -2.64 12.59 11.20
C VAL A 43 -2.18 13.80 10.41
N ALA A 44 -2.27 14.98 11.02
CA ALA A 44 -1.88 16.25 10.40
C ALA A 44 -1.59 17.28 11.50
N SER A 45 -1.16 18.48 11.09
CA SER A 45 -1.06 19.62 12.00
C SER A 45 -2.40 19.97 12.65
N GLU A 46 -2.38 20.72 13.74
CA GLU A 46 -3.59 21.16 14.43
C GLU A 46 -4.50 21.97 13.51
N ASN A 47 -3.93 22.89 12.71
CA ASN A 47 -4.68 23.72 11.76
C ASN A 47 -5.44 22.84 10.74
N ASN A 48 -4.75 21.88 10.14
CA ASN A 48 -5.36 20.96 9.18
C ASN A 48 -6.44 20.09 9.83
N ILE A 49 -6.21 19.59 11.05
CA ILE A 49 -7.20 18.78 11.76
C ILE A 49 -8.46 19.57 12.09
N VAL A 50 -8.33 20.86 12.46
CA VAL A 50 -9.49 21.74 12.70
C VAL A 50 -10.34 21.87 11.43
N ASP A 51 -9.73 22.12 10.27
CA ASP A 51 -10.46 22.23 9.00
C ASP A 51 -11.08 20.89 8.56
N ILE A 52 -10.33 19.80 8.64
CA ILE A 52 -10.83 18.46 8.33
C ILE A 52 -12.02 18.08 9.21
N LYS A 53 -11.97 18.36 10.52
CA LYS A 53 -13.09 18.09 11.43
C LYS A 53 -14.35 18.85 11.03
N LYS A 54 -14.25 20.13 10.65
CA LYS A 54 -15.41 20.90 10.17
C LYS A 54 -16.10 20.25 8.99
N ARG A 55 -15.32 19.68 8.06
CA ARG A 55 -15.85 18.97 6.88
C ARG A 55 -16.45 17.60 7.25
N LEU A 56 -15.77 16.85 8.10
CA LEU A 56 -16.23 15.53 8.53
C LEU A 56 -17.55 15.60 9.31
N THR A 57 -17.78 16.64 10.11
CA THR A 57 -19.04 16.81 10.86
C THR A 57 -20.26 17.03 9.96
N ILE A 58 -20.07 17.53 8.75
CA ILE A 58 -21.13 17.65 7.74
C ILE A 58 -21.46 16.29 7.12
N GLN A 59 -20.47 15.41 6.97
CA GLN A 59 -20.63 14.09 6.35
C GLN A 59 -21.20 13.05 7.31
N SER A 60 -20.82 13.13 8.59
CA SER A 60 -21.20 12.13 9.59
C SER A 60 -21.20 12.74 10.99
N ILE A 61 -22.23 12.40 11.79
CA ILE A 61 -22.33 12.80 13.19
C ILE A 61 -21.23 12.14 14.03
N SER A 62 -20.91 10.89 13.72
CA SER A 62 -19.84 10.13 14.39
C SER A 62 -19.33 9.00 13.51
N GLN A 63 -18.10 8.55 13.79
CA GLN A 63 -17.52 7.37 13.16
C GLN A 63 -18.11 6.09 13.78
N ASP A 64 -18.00 4.96 13.06
CA ASP A 64 -18.47 3.65 13.53
C ASP A 64 -17.68 3.17 14.76
N LYS A 65 -18.22 3.51 15.94
CA LYS A 65 -17.62 3.15 17.23
C LYS A 65 -17.65 1.65 17.50
N MET A 66 -18.66 0.93 16.98
CA MET A 66 -18.75 -0.52 17.14
C MET A 66 -17.63 -1.22 16.40
N ASN A 67 -17.30 -0.74 15.20
CA ASN A 67 -16.19 -1.28 14.43
C ASN A 67 -14.84 -0.94 15.09
N GLN A 68 -14.68 0.27 15.64
CA GLN A 68 -13.49 0.62 16.40
C GLN A 68 -13.33 -0.29 17.65
N LEU A 69 -14.41 -0.54 18.40
CA LEU A 69 -14.40 -1.43 19.55
C LEU A 69 -14.07 -2.88 19.14
N ARG A 70 -14.58 -3.35 17.98
CA ARG A 70 -14.20 -4.66 17.43
C ARG A 70 -12.71 -4.78 17.21
N HIS A 71 -12.08 -3.76 16.62
CA HIS A 71 -10.63 -3.72 16.42
C HIS A 71 -9.86 -3.70 17.74
N LEU A 72 -10.31 -2.88 18.69
CA LEU A 72 -9.70 -2.80 20.02
C LEU A 72 -9.77 -4.15 20.76
N ASN A 73 -10.93 -4.80 20.75
CA ASN A 73 -11.11 -6.09 21.40
C ASN A 73 -10.32 -7.22 20.72
N PHE A 74 -10.14 -7.15 19.41
CA PHE A 74 -9.40 -8.15 18.64
C PHE A 74 -7.89 -8.00 18.82
N PHE A 75 -7.37 -6.81 18.65
CA PHE A 75 -5.92 -6.56 18.73
C PHE A 75 -5.45 -6.31 20.16
N LYS A 76 -6.30 -5.74 21.01
CA LYS A 76 -6.03 -5.28 22.38
C LYS A 76 -5.05 -4.11 22.44
N ASP A 77 -3.88 -4.26 21.84
CA ASP A 77 -2.79 -3.29 21.81
C ASP A 77 -1.95 -3.40 20.52
N VAL A 78 -0.88 -2.59 20.47
CA VAL A 78 0.06 -2.57 19.33
C VAL A 78 0.81 -3.91 19.21
N ALA A 79 1.10 -4.59 20.32
CA ALA A 79 1.78 -5.88 20.29
C ALA A 79 0.89 -6.94 19.66
N GLY A 80 -0.41 -6.97 20.00
CA GLY A 80 -1.40 -7.84 19.38
C GLY A 80 -1.58 -7.56 17.89
N LEU A 81 -1.60 -6.28 17.49
CA LEU A 81 -1.63 -5.90 16.06
C LEU A 81 -0.39 -6.44 15.32
N LYS A 82 0.80 -6.23 15.86
CA LYS A 82 2.05 -6.73 15.26
C LYS A 82 2.08 -8.27 15.19
N ALA A 83 1.61 -8.96 16.21
CA ALA A 83 1.51 -10.41 16.22
C ALA A 83 0.55 -10.92 15.12
N HIS A 84 -0.57 -10.24 14.90
CA HIS A 84 -1.50 -10.56 13.83
C HIS A 84 -0.86 -10.33 12.45
N MET A 85 -0.18 -9.21 12.24
CA MET A 85 0.53 -8.92 10.98
C MET A 85 1.62 -9.97 10.68
N LYS A 86 2.33 -10.48 11.69
CA LYS A 86 3.29 -11.58 11.53
C LYS A 86 2.61 -12.86 11.03
N LYS A 87 1.43 -13.20 11.54
CA LYS A 87 0.66 -14.37 11.05
C LYS A 87 0.25 -14.21 9.59
N GLN A 88 -0.19 -13.02 9.19
CA GLN A 88 -0.52 -12.74 7.78
C GLN A 88 0.73 -12.82 6.89
N ALA A 89 1.87 -12.32 7.34
CA ALA A 89 3.12 -12.38 6.59
C ALA A 89 3.54 -13.83 6.26
N VAL A 90 3.31 -14.78 7.18
CA VAL A 90 3.58 -16.21 6.93
C VAL A 90 2.75 -16.76 5.76
N LEU A 91 1.52 -16.26 5.58
CA LEU A 91 0.65 -16.69 4.47
C LEU A 91 0.97 -15.98 3.15
N LEU A 92 1.45 -14.73 3.22
CA LEU A 92 1.72 -13.92 2.04
C LEU A 92 3.12 -14.16 1.47
N LYS A 93 4.11 -14.32 2.34
CA LYS A 93 5.51 -14.45 1.92
C LYS A 93 5.74 -15.51 0.84
N PRO A 94 5.22 -16.75 0.94
CA PRO A 94 5.43 -17.75 -0.11
C PRO A 94 4.92 -17.34 -1.49
N LYS A 95 3.85 -16.54 -1.54
CA LYS A 95 3.30 -16.03 -2.80
C LYS A 95 4.23 -14.99 -3.43
N PHE A 96 4.78 -14.09 -2.60
CA PHE A 96 5.77 -13.12 -3.05
C PHE A 96 7.04 -13.82 -3.54
N ASP A 97 7.56 -14.77 -2.75
CA ASP A 97 8.76 -15.54 -3.09
C ASP A 97 8.58 -16.25 -4.45
N CYS A 98 7.41 -16.86 -4.67
CA CYS A 98 7.10 -17.53 -5.94
C CYS A 98 7.12 -16.55 -7.13
N VAL A 99 6.50 -15.38 -7.00
CA VAL A 99 6.50 -14.38 -8.09
C VAL A 99 7.92 -13.86 -8.35
N ILE A 100 8.68 -13.51 -7.30
CA ILE A 100 10.06 -13.04 -7.45
C ILE A 100 10.95 -14.09 -8.09
N GLU A 101 10.83 -15.36 -7.69
CA GLU A 101 11.57 -16.46 -8.31
C GLU A 101 11.29 -16.56 -9.81
N HIS A 102 10.02 -16.49 -10.21
CA HIS A 102 9.67 -16.54 -11.64
C HIS A 102 10.17 -15.29 -12.39
N LEU A 103 10.07 -14.10 -11.82
CA LEU A 103 10.62 -12.90 -12.44
C LEU A 103 12.14 -13.02 -12.63
N ASN A 104 12.86 -13.51 -11.61
CA ASN A 104 14.29 -13.72 -11.70
C ASN A 104 14.68 -14.75 -12.76
N ASN A 105 13.97 -15.88 -12.81
CA ASN A 105 14.29 -16.97 -13.75
C ASN A 105 13.94 -16.58 -15.19
N GLU A 106 12.79 -15.90 -15.41
CA GLU A 106 12.30 -15.64 -16.76
C GLU A 106 12.77 -14.31 -17.33
N LEU A 107 12.97 -13.28 -16.51
CA LEU A 107 13.29 -11.93 -16.95
C LEU A 107 14.66 -11.44 -16.45
N GLY A 108 15.22 -12.08 -15.43
CA GLY A 108 16.49 -11.68 -14.82
C GLY A 108 17.63 -11.65 -15.83
N GLY A 109 18.44 -10.59 -15.79
CA GLY A 109 19.62 -10.42 -16.67
C GLY A 109 19.33 -10.14 -18.13
N LYS A 110 18.05 -10.12 -18.57
CA LYS A 110 17.69 -9.89 -19.99
C LYS A 110 17.64 -8.40 -20.38
N GLY A 111 17.71 -7.48 -19.40
CA GLY A 111 17.67 -6.03 -19.66
C GLY A 111 16.33 -5.49 -20.17
N ILE A 112 15.25 -6.28 -20.07
CA ILE A 112 13.91 -5.92 -20.57
C ILE A 112 12.93 -5.54 -19.47
N ALA A 113 13.27 -5.80 -18.20
CA ALA A 113 12.48 -5.47 -17.04
C ALA A 113 13.36 -5.30 -15.80
N SER A 114 12.86 -4.56 -14.82
CA SER A 114 13.45 -4.43 -13.49
C SER A 114 12.37 -4.41 -12.44
N TRP A 115 12.69 -4.85 -11.23
CA TRP A 115 11.76 -4.86 -10.09
C TRP A 115 12.51 -4.67 -8.79
N ILE A 116 11.78 -4.23 -7.78
CA ILE A 116 12.27 -4.16 -6.41
C ILE A 116 11.74 -5.37 -5.66
N GLU A 117 12.62 -6.14 -5.02
CA GLU A 117 12.23 -7.21 -4.11
C GLU A 117 11.75 -6.59 -2.79
N PRO A 118 10.43 -6.66 -2.48
CA PRO A 118 9.92 -5.95 -1.33
C PRO A 118 10.18 -6.72 -0.02
N ASN A 119 10.69 -6.03 0.99
CA ASN A 119 10.82 -6.55 2.35
C ASN A 119 9.55 -6.36 3.18
N GLY A 120 8.46 -5.93 2.57
CA GLY A 120 7.15 -5.73 3.19
C GLY A 120 6.15 -5.18 2.20
N GLY A 121 4.94 -4.89 2.67
CA GLY A 121 3.86 -4.38 1.82
C GLY A 121 3.06 -5.49 1.13
N TYR A 122 2.30 -5.09 0.09
CA TYR A 122 1.34 -5.95 -0.60
C TYR A 122 1.52 -5.98 -2.11
N PHE A 123 2.57 -5.35 -2.63
CA PHE A 123 2.77 -5.20 -4.06
C PHE A 123 4.23 -5.36 -4.44
N ILE A 124 4.45 -5.84 -5.67
CA ILE A 124 5.73 -5.79 -6.37
C ILE A 124 5.57 -4.75 -7.48
N SER A 125 6.48 -3.80 -7.56
CA SER A 125 6.58 -2.85 -8.67
C SER A 125 7.50 -3.44 -9.72
N LEU A 126 6.96 -3.68 -10.91
CA LEU A 126 7.68 -4.17 -12.07
C LEU A 126 7.73 -3.07 -13.11
N ASP A 127 8.91 -2.67 -13.52
CA ASP A 127 9.12 -1.74 -14.62
C ASP A 127 9.61 -2.51 -15.85
N VAL A 128 8.88 -2.36 -16.95
CA VAL A 128 9.17 -2.99 -18.26
C VAL A 128 9.68 -1.95 -19.24
N MET A 129 10.04 -2.38 -20.46
CA MET A 129 10.45 -1.44 -21.50
C MET A 129 9.36 -0.39 -21.79
N PRO A 130 9.75 0.86 -22.13
CA PRO A 130 8.80 1.91 -22.44
C PRO A 130 7.81 1.51 -23.54
N GLY A 131 6.53 1.85 -23.35
CA GLY A 131 5.44 1.53 -24.26
C GLY A 131 4.91 0.10 -24.16
N CYS A 132 5.36 -0.70 -23.19
CA CYS A 132 5.04 -2.13 -23.15
C CYS A 132 4.04 -2.52 -22.05
N ALA A 133 3.84 -1.71 -21.00
CA ALA A 133 3.06 -2.14 -19.85
C ALA A 133 1.59 -2.45 -20.18
N LYS A 134 0.92 -1.62 -20.98
CA LYS A 134 -0.47 -1.85 -21.40
C LYS A 134 -0.59 -3.14 -22.19
N ARG A 135 0.30 -3.33 -23.18
CA ARG A 135 0.27 -4.54 -24.01
C ARG A 135 0.53 -5.81 -23.17
N ILE A 136 1.45 -5.76 -22.22
CA ILE A 136 1.69 -6.88 -21.29
C ILE A 136 0.43 -7.13 -20.44
N GLY A 137 -0.22 -6.09 -19.94
CA GLY A 137 -1.47 -6.22 -19.17
C GLY A 137 -2.59 -6.91 -19.98
N GLU A 138 -2.74 -6.58 -21.28
CA GLU A 138 -3.66 -7.25 -22.19
C GLU A 138 -3.32 -8.73 -22.37
N LEU A 139 -2.06 -9.04 -22.66
CA LEU A 139 -1.59 -10.42 -22.84
C LEU A 139 -1.78 -11.27 -21.57
N CYS A 140 -1.51 -10.69 -20.40
CA CYS A 140 -1.78 -11.35 -19.13
C CYS A 140 -3.27 -11.66 -18.96
N LYS A 141 -4.14 -10.69 -19.28
CA LYS A 141 -5.60 -10.87 -19.20
C LYS A 141 -6.06 -11.96 -20.16
N ASP A 142 -5.57 -11.98 -21.40
CA ASP A 142 -5.88 -13.02 -22.39
C ASP A 142 -5.43 -14.41 -21.92
N ALA A 143 -4.33 -14.47 -21.17
CA ALA A 143 -3.84 -15.69 -20.52
C ALA A 143 -4.58 -16.04 -19.21
N GLY A 144 -5.60 -15.27 -18.81
CA GLY A 144 -6.39 -15.51 -17.60
C GLY A 144 -5.82 -14.88 -16.34
N VAL A 145 -4.78 -14.04 -16.44
CA VAL A 145 -4.17 -13.34 -15.30
C VAL A 145 -4.62 -11.89 -15.28
N VAL A 146 -5.47 -11.55 -14.30
CA VAL A 146 -5.96 -10.16 -14.15
C VAL A 146 -5.05 -9.38 -13.22
N LEU A 147 -4.28 -8.47 -13.79
CA LEU A 147 -3.43 -7.55 -13.05
C LEU A 147 -4.22 -6.31 -12.57
N THR A 148 -3.63 -5.53 -11.67
CA THR A 148 -4.13 -4.18 -11.38
C THR A 148 -4.14 -3.37 -12.68
N THR A 149 -5.16 -2.50 -12.83
CA THR A 149 -5.24 -1.61 -14.01
C THR A 149 -3.91 -0.92 -14.25
N ILE A 150 -3.38 -1.06 -15.46
CA ILE A 150 -2.11 -0.42 -15.85
C ILE A 150 -2.27 1.11 -15.76
N GLY A 151 -1.27 1.77 -15.20
CA GLY A 151 -1.32 3.21 -14.91
C GLY A 151 -1.88 3.55 -13.52
N ALA A 152 -2.50 2.61 -12.79
CA ALA A 152 -3.09 2.89 -11.47
C ALA A 152 -2.09 3.34 -10.39
N THR A 153 -0.80 3.24 -10.64
CA THR A 153 0.28 3.73 -9.78
C THR A 153 0.60 5.22 -10.01
N TYR A 154 0.02 5.82 -11.04
CA TYR A 154 0.25 7.21 -11.42
C TYR A 154 -1.02 8.06 -11.22
N PRO A 155 -0.86 9.38 -11.01
CA PRO A 155 -1.98 10.30 -10.98
C PRO A 155 -2.83 10.19 -12.24
N TYR A 156 -4.15 10.23 -12.09
CA TYR A 156 -5.15 10.10 -13.16
C TYR A 156 -5.06 8.81 -13.98
N GLY A 157 -4.30 7.80 -13.51
CA GLY A 157 -4.13 6.54 -14.24
C GLY A 157 -3.23 6.66 -15.47
N ILE A 158 -2.42 7.70 -15.58
CA ILE A 158 -1.58 7.97 -16.74
C ILE A 158 -0.11 7.74 -16.35
N ASP A 159 0.46 6.64 -16.82
CA ASP A 159 1.90 6.41 -16.84
C ASP A 159 2.48 7.02 -18.13
N PRO A 160 3.29 8.09 -18.05
CA PRO A 160 3.79 8.78 -19.24
C PRO A 160 4.69 7.91 -20.12
N GLN A 161 5.34 6.91 -19.54
CA GLN A 161 6.26 6.03 -20.26
C GLN A 161 5.65 4.67 -20.58
N ASP A 162 4.48 4.36 -20.03
CA ASP A 162 3.82 3.05 -20.17
C ASP A 162 4.76 1.89 -19.77
N THR A 163 5.37 1.99 -18.59
CA THR A 163 6.40 1.07 -18.09
C THR A 163 6.00 0.30 -16.86
N ASN A 164 5.15 0.87 -15.98
CA ASN A 164 4.96 0.33 -14.64
C ASN A 164 3.76 -0.62 -14.55
N ILE A 165 4.01 -1.77 -13.95
CA ILE A 165 3.03 -2.80 -13.66
C ILE A 165 3.06 -3.11 -12.16
N ARG A 166 1.91 -3.00 -11.49
CA ARG A 166 1.76 -3.39 -10.10
C ARG A 166 1.23 -4.82 -9.99
N ILE A 167 2.03 -5.70 -9.40
CA ILE A 167 1.65 -7.09 -9.15
C ILE A 167 1.21 -7.24 -7.68
N ALA A 168 0.10 -7.92 -7.45
CA ALA A 168 -0.43 -8.27 -6.13
C ALA A 168 -0.48 -9.81 -6.02
N PRO A 169 0.54 -10.44 -5.45
CA PRO A 169 0.65 -11.89 -5.31
C PRO A 169 -0.44 -12.54 -4.46
#